data_5f72be0deed1e8501ffc7d0285f48fb0
#
_entry.id   5f72be0deed1e8501ffc7d0285f48fb0
#
_cell.length_a   1.000
_cell.length_b   1.000
_cell.length_c   1.000
_cell.angle_alpha   90.00
_cell.angle_beta   90.00
_cell.angle_gamma   90.00
#
_symmetry.space_group_name_H-M   'P 1'
#
loop_
_entity.id
_entity.type
_entity.pdbx_description
1 polymer ?
#
loop_
_entity_poly.entity_id
_entity_poly.type
_entity_poly.pdbx_seq_one_letter_code
_entity_poly.pdbx_strand_id
1 'polypeptide(L)'
;MSSSRIRRVYERYGFSLHRLLKRRVSHHPSNPIAVPLQAGEEWGIDFMSDALVDGRKIRTLNVIDHYNRFCIGIAVATNFPAIRVIAYLERYIEKYGKPKRIRTDNGPEFISRRFQKWLQDQGIEWSKIPPGRPDQNAIVERFNRSYREDVLDANLFHTTEEAQQLTDKWIGYYNNERPHQSLNFQTPVAYAAA
;
A
#
# COMPACT_ATOMS: atom_id res chain seq x y z
N MET A 1 -28.37 -22.38 -23.42
CA MET A 1 -29.35 -21.37 -22.96
C MET A 1 -29.04 -20.03 -23.63
N SER A 2 -30.06 -19.34 -24.16
CA SER A 2 -29.87 -18.00 -24.77
C SER A 2 -29.62 -16.94 -23.67
N SER A 3 -28.69 -16.03 -23.90
CA SER A 3 -28.35 -14.88 -23.01
C SER A 3 -29.62 -14.05 -22.64
N SER A 4 -30.54 -13.87 -23.56
CA SER A 4 -31.80 -13.18 -23.31
C SER A 4 -32.73 -13.90 -22.33
N ARG A 5 -32.64 -15.24 -22.23
CA ARG A 5 -33.45 -16.02 -21.29
C ARG A 5 -32.88 -15.91 -19.86
N ILE A 6 -31.55 -15.91 -19.72
CA ILE A 6 -30.88 -15.67 -18.45
C ILE A 6 -31.21 -14.27 -17.93
N ARG A 7 -31.10 -13.23 -18.75
CA ARG A 7 -31.42 -11.84 -18.39
C ARG A 7 -32.84 -11.71 -17.87
N ARG A 8 -33.82 -12.33 -18.54
CA ARG A 8 -35.22 -12.32 -18.13
C ARG A 8 -35.47 -12.94 -16.76
N VAL A 9 -34.75 -14.02 -16.45
CA VAL A 9 -34.86 -14.67 -15.14
C VAL A 9 -34.25 -13.76 -14.05
N TYR A 10 -33.09 -13.15 -14.30
CA TYR A 10 -32.50 -12.19 -13.37
C TYR A 10 -33.40 -10.98 -13.08
N GLU A 11 -34.01 -10.40 -14.11
CA GLU A 11 -34.96 -9.29 -13.98
C GLU A 11 -36.22 -9.72 -13.22
N ARG A 12 -36.75 -10.88 -13.53
CA ARG A 12 -37.99 -11.40 -12.90
C ARG A 12 -37.86 -11.69 -11.42
N TYR A 13 -36.70 -12.16 -10.98
CA TYR A 13 -36.43 -12.55 -9.59
C TYR A 13 -35.64 -11.49 -8.82
N GLY A 14 -35.37 -10.33 -9.40
CA GLY A 14 -34.64 -9.26 -8.69
C GLY A 14 -33.18 -9.61 -8.36
N PHE A 15 -32.56 -10.56 -9.07
CA PHE A 15 -31.18 -10.98 -8.85
C PHE A 15 -30.14 -10.00 -9.42
N SER A 16 -30.59 -8.95 -10.09
CA SER A 16 -29.68 -7.92 -10.58
C SER A 16 -29.08 -7.16 -9.41
N LEU A 17 -27.78 -7.25 -9.23
CA LEU A 17 -27.07 -6.40 -8.29
C LEU A 17 -27.33 -4.93 -8.66
N HIS A 18 -27.83 -4.14 -7.72
CA HIS A 18 -27.91 -2.69 -7.89
C HIS A 18 -26.50 -2.17 -8.18
N ARG A 19 -26.22 -1.81 -9.43
CA ARG A 19 -25.03 -1.05 -9.76
C ARG A 19 -25.17 0.32 -9.09
N LEU A 20 -24.48 0.51 -7.99
CA LEU A 20 -24.21 1.84 -7.47
C LEU A 20 -23.48 2.60 -8.58
N LEU A 21 -24.18 3.52 -9.24
CA LEU A 21 -23.53 4.44 -10.18
C LEU A 21 -22.44 5.15 -9.41
N LYS A 22 -21.18 4.91 -9.77
CA LYS A 22 -20.06 5.65 -9.19
C LYS A 22 -20.38 7.14 -9.40
N ARG A 23 -20.56 7.89 -8.32
CA ARG A 23 -20.65 9.35 -8.37
C ARG A 23 -19.46 9.85 -9.19
N ARG A 24 -19.72 10.64 -10.24
CA ARG A 24 -18.63 11.36 -10.92
C ARG A 24 -17.94 12.22 -9.86
N VAL A 25 -16.74 11.85 -9.52
CA VAL A 25 -15.87 12.70 -8.71
C VAL A 25 -15.54 13.89 -9.58
N SER A 26 -15.80 15.11 -9.09
CA SER A 26 -15.39 16.32 -9.80
C SER A 26 -13.88 16.24 -10.04
N HIS A 27 -13.47 16.38 -11.30
CA HIS A 27 -12.06 16.51 -11.64
C HIS A 27 -11.55 17.83 -11.05
N HIS A 28 -10.98 17.78 -9.86
CA HIS A 28 -10.08 18.85 -9.47
C HIS A 28 -8.84 18.74 -10.36
N PRO A 29 -8.35 19.85 -10.95
CA PRO A 29 -7.11 19.83 -11.71
C PRO A 29 -6.01 19.28 -10.79
N SER A 30 -5.56 18.08 -11.08
CA SER A 30 -4.45 17.47 -10.36
C SER A 30 -3.18 18.19 -10.81
N ASN A 31 -2.50 18.87 -9.89
CA ASN A 31 -1.08 19.12 -10.12
C ASN A 31 -0.44 17.74 -10.26
N PRO A 32 0.17 17.44 -11.42
CA PRO A 32 0.77 16.14 -11.62
C PRO A 32 1.84 15.93 -10.54
N ILE A 33 1.70 14.84 -9.81
CA ILE A 33 2.73 14.43 -8.85
C ILE A 33 4.00 14.17 -9.65
N ALA A 34 5.12 14.74 -9.20
CA ALA A 34 6.42 14.41 -9.78
C ALA A 34 6.61 12.88 -9.70
N VAL A 35 6.65 12.22 -10.85
CA VAL A 35 6.90 10.78 -10.91
C VAL A 35 8.39 10.58 -10.61
N PRO A 36 8.75 9.70 -9.66
CA PRO A 36 10.15 9.37 -9.42
C PRO A 36 10.81 8.84 -10.69
N LEU A 37 12.05 9.24 -10.94
CA LEU A 37 12.80 8.86 -12.14
C LEU A 37 13.75 7.69 -11.90
N GLN A 38 14.00 7.33 -10.62
CA GLN A 38 14.87 6.23 -10.24
C GLN A 38 14.46 5.62 -8.90
N ALA A 39 14.90 4.39 -8.65
CA ALA A 39 14.70 3.70 -7.38
C ALA A 39 15.33 4.49 -6.21
N GLY A 40 14.69 4.45 -5.05
CA GLY A 40 15.13 5.18 -3.86
C GLY A 40 14.86 6.70 -3.91
N GLU A 41 14.20 7.20 -4.94
CA GLU A 41 13.85 8.62 -4.98
C GLU A 41 12.66 8.95 -4.07
N GLU A 42 11.64 8.11 -4.05
CA GLU A 42 10.48 8.30 -3.19
C GLU A 42 9.91 6.98 -2.68
N TRP A 43 9.81 6.85 -1.36
CA TRP A 43 9.05 5.78 -0.72
C TRP A 43 7.68 6.25 -0.30
N GLY A 44 6.65 5.49 -0.67
CA GLY A 44 5.30 5.67 -0.16
C GLY A 44 5.07 4.79 1.07
N ILE A 45 4.46 5.37 2.11
CA ILE A 45 4.18 4.67 3.36
C ILE A 45 2.70 4.83 3.69
N ASP A 46 2.07 3.74 4.09
CA ASP A 46 0.69 3.73 4.54
C ASP A 46 0.43 2.62 5.55
N PHE A 47 -0.66 2.75 6.30
CA PHE A 47 -1.10 1.74 7.24
C PHE A 47 -2.36 1.04 6.76
N MET A 48 -2.41 -0.25 7.06
CA MET A 48 -3.67 -0.99 6.99
C MET A 48 -4.02 -1.55 8.37
N SER A 49 -5.29 -1.89 8.55
CA SER A 49 -5.78 -2.50 9.79
C SER A 49 -6.49 -3.80 9.48
N ASP A 50 -6.34 -4.75 10.39
CA ASP A 50 -7.01 -6.04 10.37
C ASP A 50 -7.21 -6.55 11.80
N ALA A 51 -7.70 -7.77 11.97
CA ALA A 51 -7.89 -8.40 13.27
C ALA A 51 -7.45 -9.87 13.25
N LEU A 52 -6.94 -10.34 14.35
CA LEU A 52 -6.71 -11.75 14.62
C LEU A 52 -8.05 -12.48 14.89
N VAL A 53 -8.04 -13.80 14.81
CA VAL A 53 -9.23 -14.65 15.07
C VAL A 53 -9.86 -14.38 16.46
N ASP A 54 -9.05 -14.03 17.45
CA ASP A 54 -9.51 -13.68 18.80
C ASP A 54 -10.06 -12.24 18.94
N GLY A 55 -10.13 -11.49 17.82
CA GLY A 55 -10.63 -10.11 17.77
C GLY A 55 -9.60 -9.03 18.12
N ARG A 56 -8.37 -9.38 18.49
CA ARG A 56 -7.30 -8.40 18.70
C ARG A 56 -6.97 -7.69 17.40
N LYS A 57 -6.99 -6.36 17.42
CA LYS A 57 -6.64 -5.54 16.25
C LYS A 57 -5.14 -5.63 15.96
N ILE A 58 -4.82 -5.75 14.68
CA ILE A 58 -3.46 -5.64 14.15
C ILE A 58 -3.41 -4.51 13.11
N ARG A 59 -2.23 -4.01 12.90
CA ARG A 59 -1.94 -3.03 11.83
C ARG A 59 -0.74 -3.49 11.03
N THR A 60 -0.67 -3.06 9.79
CA THR A 60 0.51 -3.24 8.96
C THR A 60 1.08 -1.88 8.59
N LEU A 61 2.40 -1.75 8.62
CA LEU A 61 3.16 -0.61 8.08
C LEU A 61 3.70 -1.04 6.72
N ASN A 62 3.14 -0.49 5.66
CA ASN A 62 3.46 -0.84 4.28
C ASN A 62 4.37 0.22 3.69
N VAL A 63 5.51 -0.20 3.12
CA VAL A 63 6.50 0.68 2.49
C VAL A 63 6.80 0.19 1.08
N ILE A 64 6.63 1.05 0.09
CA ILE A 64 6.81 0.75 -1.32
C ILE A 64 7.64 1.85 -2.01
N ASP A 65 8.53 1.46 -2.90
CA ASP A 65 9.20 2.41 -3.80
C ASP A 65 8.26 2.81 -4.94
N HIS A 66 8.08 4.12 -5.12
CA HIS A 66 7.14 4.64 -6.12
C HIS A 66 7.65 4.55 -7.56
N TYR A 67 8.96 4.40 -7.79
CA TYR A 67 9.52 4.26 -9.12
C TYR A 67 9.22 2.87 -9.71
N ASN A 68 9.73 1.85 -9.07
CA ASN A 68 9.69 0.47 -9.57
C ASN A 68 8.63 -0.41 -8.91
N ARG A 69 7.77 0.15 -8.04
CA ARG A 69 6.74 -0.60 -7.27
C ARG A 69 7.32 -1.67 -6.34
N PHE A 70 8.61 -1.64 -6.09
CA PHE A 70 9.26 -2.60 -5.21
C PHE A 70 8.74 -2.45 -3.78
N CYS A 71 8.21 -3.54 -3.22
CA CYS A 71 7.85 -3.59 -1.81
C CYS A 71 9.13 -3.61 -0.98
N ILE A 72 9.41 -2.49 -0.31
CA ILE A 72 10.53 -2.32 0.62
C ILE A 72 10.32 -3.19 1.86
N GLY A 73 9.07 -3.23 2.35
CA GLY A 73 8.69 -4.09 3.45
C GLY A 73 7.27 -3.84 3.94
N ILE A 74 6.74 -4.84 4.62
CA ILE A 74 5.49 -4.76 5.38
C ILE A 74 5.78 -5.29 6.77
N ALA A 75 5.55 -4.49 7.80
CA ALA A 75 5.65 -4.92 9.18
C ALA A 75 4.26 -5.11 9.78
N VAL A 76 4.05 -6.21 10.50
CA VAL A 76 2.79 -6.52 11.18
C VAL A 76 2.97 -6.36 12.69
N ALA A 77 2.08 -5.60 13.35
CA ALA A 77 2.10 -5.42 14.80
C ALA A 77 0.73 -5.00 15.32
N THR A 78 0.53 -5.06 16.62
CA THR A 78 -0.69 -4.57 17.26
C THR A 78 -0.82 -3.04 17.25
N ASN A 79 0.32 -2.33 17.21
CA ASN A 79 0.35 -0.87 17.13
C ASN A 79 1.65 -0.38 16.49
N PHE A 80 1.64 0.86 16.00
CA PHE A 80 2.80 1.52 15.41
C PHE A 80 2.98 2.94 15.96
N PRO A 81 3.42 3.12 17.21
CA PRO A 81 3.84 4.45 17.65
C PRO A 81 5.01 4.94 16.80
N ALA A 82 5.19 6.26 16.68
CA ALA A 82 6.23 6.86 15.82
C ALA A 82 7.63 6.26 16.01
N ILE A 83 8.00 5.90 17.23
CA ILE A 83 9.30 5.27 17.52
C ILE A 83 9.44 3.91 16.84
N ARG A 84 8.37 3.10 16.79
CA ARG A 84 8.38 1.81 16.11
C ARG A 84 8.42 1.97 14.59
N VAL A 85 7.68 2.94 14.05
CA VAL A 85 7.75 3.30 12.63
C VAL A 85 9.19 3.63 12.24
N ILE A 86 9.84 4.53 12.99
CA ILE A 86 11.23 4.92 12.77
C ILE A 86 12.15 3.70 12.79
N ALA A 87 12.03 2.83 13.79
CA ALA A 87 12.88 1.63 13.90
C ALA A 87 12.76 0.68 12.69
N TYR A 88 11.55 0.54 12.12
CA TYR A 88 11.39 -0.24 10.87
C TYR A 88 11.99 0.48 9.67
N LEU A 89 11.79 1.78 9.55
CA LEU A 89 12.36 2.56 8.45
C LEU A 89 13.89 2.56 8.49
N GLU A 90 14.52 2.64 9.66
CA GLU A 90 15.97 2.54 9.81
C GLU A 90 16.51 1.19 9.30
N ARG A 91 15.84 0.07 9.65
CA ARG A 91 16.18 -1.26 9.11
C ARG A 91 16.02 -1.33 7.60
N TYR A 92 14.98 -0.71 7.05
CA TYR A 92 14.78 -0.68 5.61
C TYR A 92 15.82 0.19 4.91
N ILE A 93 16.20 1.33 5.51
CA ILE A 93 17.27 2.20 5.01
C ILE A 93 18.62 1.49 5.03
N GLU A 94 18.93 0.75 6.09
CA GLU A 94 20.16 -0.06 6.18
C GLU A 94 20.23 -1.11 5.06
N LYS A 95 19.11 -1.72 4.72
CA LYS A 95 19.05 -2.81 3.73
C LYS A 95 18.98 -2.31 2.27
N TYR A 96 18.25 -1.25 2.02
CA TYR A 96 17.91 -0.81 0.65
C TYR A 96 18.45 0.56 0.28
N GLY A 97 19.13 1.22 1.20
CA GLY A 97 19.58 2.60 1.02
C GLY A 97 18.51 3.62 1.45
N LYS A 98 18.95 4.84 1.62
CA LYS A 98 18.14 5.94 2.10
C LYS A 98 17.35 6.58 0.95
N PRO A 99 16.01 6.73 1.06
CA PRO A 99 15.24 7.45 0.05
C PRO A 99 15.51 8.96 0.14
N LYS A 100 15.38 9.64 -0.99
CA LYS A 100 15.43 11.12 -1.01
C LYS A 100 14.21 11.70 -0.32
N ARG A 101 13.04 11.05 -0.49
CA ARG A 101 11.75 11.54 -0.03
C ARG A 101 10.87 10.41 0.51
N ILE A 102 10.11 10.73 1.54
CA ILE A 102 9.07 9.84 2.07
C ILE A 102 7.71 10.51 1.91
N ARG A 103 6.76 9.81 1.29
CA ARG A 103 5.37 10.23 1.12
C ARG A 103 4.47 9.48 2.09
N THR A 104 3.65 10.22 2.85
CA THR A 104 2.69 9.66 3.80
C THR A 104 1.38 10.44 3.77
N ASP A 105 0.34 9.84 4.31
CA ASP A 105 -0.86 10.55 4.73
C ASP A 105 -0.59 11.42 5.99
N ASN A 106 -1.68 11.93 6.60
CA ASN A 106 -1.64 12.74 7.80
C ASN A 106 -1.90 11.92 9.07
N GLY A 107 -1.52 10.65 9.12
CA GLY A 107 -1.65 9.83 10.31
C GLY A 107 -0.93 10.44 11.53
N PRO A 108 -1.46 10.26 12.75
CA PRO A 108 -0.88 10.82 13.97
C PRO A 108 0.57 10.40 14.20
N GLU A 109 0.95 9.22 13.73
CA GLU A 109 2.31 8.70 13.79
C GLU A 109 3.28 9.57 12.99
N PHE A 110 2.87 10.00 11.79
CA PHE A 110 3.68 10.77 10.85
C PHE A 110 3.72 12.26 11.19
N ILE A 111 2.62 12.82 11.72
CA ILE A 111 2.60 14.23 12.15
C ILE A 111 3.28 14.45 13.50
N SER A 112 3.72 13.39 14.19
CA SER A 112 4.40 13.49 15.47
C SER A 112 5.72 14.27 15.35
N ARG A 113 6.04 15.08 16.36
CA ARG A 113 7.32 15.80 16.40
C ARG A 113 8.53 14.89 16.29
N ARG A 114 8.42 13.66 16.84
CA ARG A 114 9.50 12.66 16.79
C ARG A 114 9.79 12.21 15.38
N PHE A 115 8.75 11.89 14.59
CA PHE A 115 8.91 11.44 13.20
C PHE A 115 9.45 12.57 12.31
N GLN A 116 8.91 13.78 12.46
CA GLN A 116 9.38 14.94 11.72
C GLN A 116 10.85 15.27 12.02
N LYS A 117 11.24 15.25 13.31
CA LYS A 117 12.62 15.48 13.70
C LYS A 117 13.54 14.40 13.11
N TRP A 118 13.13 13.13 13.15
CA TRP A 118 13.91 12.04 12.57
C TRP A 118 14.12 12.22 11.06
N LEU A 119 13.08 12.59 10.29
CA LEU A 119 13.21 12.91 8.86
C LEU A 119 14.24 14.02 8.62
N GLN A 120 14.19 15.08 9.42
CA GLN A 120 15.12 16.19 9.33
C GLN A 120 16.55 15.75 9.65
N ASP A 121 16.75 14.98 10.72
CA ASP A 121 18.05 14.46 11.14
C ASP A 121 18.64 13.52 10.07
N GLN A 122 17.80 12.78 9.37
CA GLN A 122 18.18 11.92 8.23
C GLN A 122 18.38 12.69 6.92
N GLY A 123 17.96 13.94 6.82
CA GLY A 123 17.97 14.70 5.57
C GLY A 123 17.01 14.12 4.51
N ILE A 124 15.90 13.54 4.95
CA ILE A 124 14.85 12.97 4.09
C ILE A 124 13.73 14.00 3.93
N GLU A 125 13.36 14.32 2.69
CA GLU A 125 12.24 15.21 2.40
C GLU A 125 10.91 14.54 2.76
N TRP A 126 10.03 15.26 3.43
CA TRP A 126 8.69 14.78 3.72
C TRP A 126 7.67 15.29 2.69
N SER A 127 7.12 14.39 1.89
CA SER A 127 6.04 14.65 0.94
C SER A 127 4.68 14.33 1.59
N LYS A 128 4.15 15.31 2.30
CA LYS A 128 2.86 15.18 2.98
C LYS A 128 1.71 15.29 1.99
N ILE A 129 0.79 14.32 2.00
CA ILE A 129 -0.41 14.34 1.16
C ILE A 129 -1.42 15.33 1.75
N PRO A 130 -1.87 16.36 0.99
CA PRO A 130 -2.89 17.28 1.46
C PRO A 130 -4.22 16.55 1.71
N PRO A 131 -5.01 16.98 2.72
CA PRO A 131 -6.36 16.45 2.93
C PRO A 131 -7.22 16.56 1.67
N GLY A 132 -7.99 15.50 1.36
CA GLY A 132 -8.87 15.48 0.20
C GLY A 132 -8.21 15.20 -1.15
N ARG A 133 -6.93 14.77 -1.17
CA ARG A 133 -6.18 14.39 -2.37
C ARG A 133 -5.79 12.91 -2.38
N PRO A 134 -6.76 11.98 -2.41
CA PRO A 134 -6.47 10.53 -2.46
C PRO A 134 -5.73 10.15 -3.75
N ASP A 135 -5.90 10.89 -4.83
CA ASP A 135 -5.16 10.72 -6.09
C ASP A 135 -3.64 10.71 -5.89
N GLN A 136 -3.15 11.39 -4.85
CA GLN A 136 -1.72 11.46 -4.53
C GLN A 136 -1.18 10.22 -3.81
N ASN A 137 -2.02 9.27 -3.41
CA ASN A 137 -1.62 8.01 -2.77
C ASN A 137 -1.94 6.77 -3.61
N ALA A 138 -2.35 6.95 -4.85
CA ALA A 138 -2.88 5.88 -5.69
C ALA A 138 -1.95 4.66 -5.84
N ILE A 139 -0.63 4.85 -5.80
CA ILE A 139 0.35 3.76 -5.90
C ILE A 139 0.29 2.88 -4.66
N VAL A 140 0.38 3.48 -3.48
CA VAL A 140 0.30 2.76 -2.20
C VAL A 140 -1.09 2.15 -2.00
N GLU A 141 -2.17 2.86 -2.36
CA GLU A 141 -3.53 2.33 -2.29
C GLU A 141 -3.72 1.08 -3.16
N ARG A 142 -3.18 1.09 -4.39
CA ARG A 142 -3.21 -0.08 -5.26
C ARG A 142 -2.39 -1.24 -4.69
N PHE A 143 -1.23 -0.95 -4.14
CA PHE A 143 -0.39 -1.94 -3.44
C PHE A 143 -1.15 -2.53 -2.25
N ASN A 144 -1.71 -1.70 -1.40
CA ASN A 144 -2.50 -2.10 -0.23
C ASN A 144 -3.69 -2.98 -0.61
N ARG A 145 -4.38 -2.66 -1.71
CA ARG A 145 -5.47 -3.48 -2.22
C ARG A 145 -4.98 -4.88 -2.58
N SER A 146 -3.87 -5.00 -3.32
CA SER A 146 -3.32 -6.30 -3.68
C SER A 146 -2.93 -7.12 -2.44
N TYR A 147 -2.26 -6.48 -1.47
CA TYR A 147 -1.88 -7.14 -0.24
C TYR A 147 -3.11 -7.56 0.60
N ARG A 148 -4.16 -6.74 0.63
CA ARG A 148 -5.42 -7.09 1.30
C ARG A 148 -6.06 -8.31 0.66
N GLU A 149 -6.27 -8.27 -0.65
CA GLU A 149 -6.94 -9.35 -1.39
C GLU A 149 -6.15 -10.67 -1.34
N ASP A 150 -4.82 -10.59 -1.50
CA ASP A 150 -3.97 -11.79 -1.59
C ASP A 150 -3.60 -12.38 -0.22
N VAL A 151 -3.57 -11.58 0.86
CA VAL A 151 -3.06 -12.02 2.17
C VAL A 151 -4.09 -11.83 3.29
N LEU A 152 -4.56 -10.60 3.54
CA LEU A 152 -5.37 -10.31 4.72
C LEU A 152 -6.77 -10.93 4.61
N ASP A 153 -7.46 -10.74 3.48
CA ASP A 153 -8.81 -11.27 3.26
C ASP A 153 -8.80 -12.77 2.92
N ALA A 154 -7.67 -13.31 2.48
CA ALA A 154 -7.51 -14.71 2.11
C ALA A 154 -7.17 -15.63 3.29
N ASN A 155 -6.82 -15.11 4.45
CA ASN A 155 -6.33 -15.88 5.58
C ASN A 155 -6.94 -15.43 6.91
N LEU A 156 -6.99 -16.35 7.86
CA LEU A 156 -7.32 -16.08 9.27
C LEU A 156 -6.05 -16.26 10.10
N PHE A 157 -5.66 -15.24 10.85
CA PHE A 157 -4.43 -15.24 11.63
C PHE A 157 -4.72 -15.43 13.12
N HIS A 158 -3.97 -16.30 13.77
CA HIS A 158 -4.03 -16.49 15.22
C HIS A 158 -3.01 -15.62 15.96
N THR A 159 -1.88 -15.31 15.32
CA THR A 159 -0.81 -14.50 15.91
C THR A 159 -0.26 -13.47 14.91
N THR A 160 0.40 -12.43 15.44
CA THR A 160 1.12 -11.45 14.61
C THR A 160 2.30 -12.07 13.88
N GLU A 161 2.94 -13.06 14.49
CA GLU A 161 4.06 -13.80 13.92
C GLU A 161 3.64 -14.63 12.69
N GLU A 162 2.50 -15.30 12.77
CA GLU A 162 1.91 -16.03 11.64
C GLU A 162 1.59 -15.06 10.48
N ALA A 163 0.94 -13.93 10.79
CA ALA A 163 0.64 -12.91 9.79
C ALA A 163 1.92 -12.34 9.16
N GLN A 164 2.98 -12.09 9.95
CA GLN A 164 4.26 -11.62 9.42
C GLN A 164 4.93 -12.65 8.51
N GLN A 165 4.98 -13.93 8.91
CA GLN A 165 5.57 -14.98 8.09
C GLN A 165 4.90 -15.14 6.71
N LEU A 166 3.56 -15.05 6.68
CA LEU A 166 2.84 -15.12 5.42
C LEU A 166 3.06 -13.86 4.57
N THR A 167 3.11 -12.70 5.24
CA THR A 167 3.44 -11.42 4.62
C THR A 167 4.84 -11.45 3.97
N ASP A 168 5.84 -11.99 4.65
CA ASP A 168 7.21 -12.07 4.12
C ASP A 168 7.30 -12.96 2.87
N LYS A 169 6.56 -14.07 2.86
CA LYS A 169 6.44 -14.92 1.65
C LYS A 169 5.78 -14.17 0.51
N TRP A 170 4.70 -13.45 0.80
CA TRP A 170 4.00 -12.66 -0.22
C TRP A 170 4.86 -11.53 -0.78
N ILE A 171 5.68 -10.85 0.05
CA ILE A 171 6.65 -9.85 -0.42
C ILE A 171 7.63 -10.46 -1.43
N GLY A 172 8.12 -11.65 -1.15
CA GLY A 172 8.97 -12.40 -2.08
C GLY A 172 8.30 -12.63 -3.43
N TYR A 173 7.07 -13.15 -3.43
CA TYR A 173 6.26 -13.34 -4.63
C TYR A 173 5.98 -12.01 -5.35
N TYR A 174 5.53 -10.99 -4.62
CA TYR A 174 5.19 -9.67 -5.17
C TYR A 174 6.35 -9.03 -5.91
N ASN A 175 7.55 -9.07 -5.35
CA ASN A 175 8.73 -8.42 -5.92
C ASN A 175 9.36 -9.21 -7.08
N ASN A 176 9.32 -10.56 -7.04
CA ASN A 176 10.09 -11.39 -7.97
C ASN A 176 9.23 -12.07 -9.05
N GLU A 177 7.94 -12.29 -8.79
CA GLU A 177 7.12 -13.13 -9.66
C GLU A 177 5.89 -12.40 -10.21
N ARG A 178 5.33 -11.42 -9.49
CA ARG A 178 4.12 -10.72 -9.90
C ARG A 178 4.41 -9.69 -11.00
N PRO A 179 3.82 -9.82 -12.21
CA PRO A 179 3.96 -8.83 -13.27
C PRO A 179 3.08 -7.60 -13.01
N HIS A 180 3.59 -6.41 -13.31
CA HIS A 180 2.90 -5.14 -13.14
C HIS A 180 2.65 -4.45 -14.47
N GLN A 181 1.39 -4.16 -14.79
CA GLN A 181 1.03 -3.46 -16.03
C GLN A 181 1.75 -2.10 -16.14
N SER A 182 1.89 -1.37 -15.02
CA SER A 182 2.59 -0.07 -14.98
C SER A 182 4.10 -0.17 -15.18
N LEU A 183 4.66 -1.38 -15.16
CA LEU A 183 6.06 -1.69 -15.41
C LEU A 183 6.24 -2.52 -16.70
N ASN A 184 5.37 -2.31 -17.69
CA ASN A 184 5.38 -3.08 -18.93
C ASN A 184 5.32 -4.61 -18.71
N PHE A 185 4.51 -5.05 -17.73
CA PHE A 185 4.37 -6.45 -17.31
C PHE A 185 5.65 -7.08 -16.74
N GLN A 186 6.64 -6.27 -16.37
CA GLN A 186 7.81 -6.74 -15.62
C GLN A 186 7.49 -6.84 -14.13
N THR A 187 8.28 -7.63 -13.41
CA THR A 187 8.28 -7.65 -11.95
C THR A 187 9.06 -6.44 -11.41
N PRO A 188 8.81 -6.00 -10.18
CA PRO A 188 9.58 -4.91 -9.56
C PRO A 188 11.10 -5.11 -9.62
N VAL A 189 11.57 -6.33 -9.37
CA VAL A 189 13.01 -6.67 -9.44
C VAL A 189 13.53 -6.61 -10.86
N ALA A 190 12.82 -7.19 -11.84
CA ALA A 190 13.25 -7.15 -13.23
C ALA A 190 13.31 -5.73 -13.78
N TYR A 191 12.33 -4.89 -13.42
CA TYR A 191 12.29 -3.49 -13.82
C TYR A 191 13.42 -2.65 -13.21
N ALA A 192 13.82 -2.97 -11.97
CA ALA A 192 14.92 -2.27 -11.30
C ALA A 192 16.29 -2.65 -11.88
N ALA A 193 16.41 -3.78 -12.57
CA ALA A 193 17.66 -4.28 -13.17
C ALA A 193 17.84 -3.84 -14.63
N ALA A 194 16.79 -3.25 -15.23
CA ALA A 194 16.81 -2.80 -16.64
C ALA A 194 17.29 -1.35 -16.78
#